data_54612c73afb0ada258c61bdd6eea6c21
#
_entry.id   54612c73afb0ada258c61bdd6eea6c21
#
_cell.length_a   1.000
_cell.length_b   1.000
_cell.length_c   1.000
_cell.angle_alpha   90.00
_cell.angle_beta   90.00
_cell.angle_gamma   90.00
#
_symmetry.space_group_name_H-M   'P 1'
#
loop_
_entity.id
_entity.type
_entity.pdbx_description
1 polymer ?
#
loop_
_entity_poly.entity_id
_entity_poly.type
_entity_poly.pdbx_seq_one_letter_code
_entity_poly.pdbx_strand_id
1 'polypeptide(L)'
;MTRLQLKCNPLDDLLGGGIECKTITKIYGETGSGKTNLCLQASRECANNEKKVAYIDSEGVSLERLNQMCKNYNYEKILKNILFYNPSSLEDQEKMVRNAVNIKDLGLIIVDTINLFYRINLDGNKEGAMRSFTRQMAKLQISAREKNFHVIVVEQVYTDKNGDIKPFTNRDTEHMIKTIVRLEKTGVGERRAIIIKHRSQPEEKHTIFKITAIGLE
;
A
#
# COMPACT_ATOMS: atom_id res chain seq x y z
N MET A 1 5.66 -15.41 11.95
CA MET A 1 4.69 -14.79 11.01
C MET A 1 5.36 -14.68 9.67
N THR A 2 4.66 -15.05 8.60
CA THR A 2 5.18 -14.88 7.23
C THR A 2 5.26 -13.39 6.89
N ARG A 3 6.37 -12.97 6.29
CA ARG A 3 6.59 -11.61 5.80
C ARG A 3 6.84 -11.63 4.28
N LEU A 4 6.32 -10.67 3.58
CA LEU A 4 6.60 -10.44 2.17
C LEU A 4 7.82 -9.53 2.07
N GLN A 5 8.95 -10.10 1.68
CA GLN A 5 10.18 -9.33 1.42
C GLN A 5 10.00 -8.46 0.17
N LEU A 6 10.46 -7.23 0.25
CA LEU A 6 10.47 -6.28 -0.86
C LEU A 6 11.70 -6.47 -1.76
N LYS A 7 12.69 -7.24 -1.31
CA LYS A 7 14.02 -7.34 -1.94
C LYS A 7 14.72 -5.97 -2.05
N CYS A 8 14.47 -5.14 -1.05
CA CYS A 8 15.13 -3.88 -0.77
C CYS A 8 15.60 -3.96 0.68
N ASN A 9 16.87 -4.32 0.89
CA ASN A 9 17.39 -4.60 2.23
C ASN A 9 17.12 -3.51 3.25
N PRO A 10 17.31 -2.20 2.92
CA PRO A 10 17.00 -1.13 3.89
C PRO A 10 15.54 -1.16 4.36
N LEU A 11 14.59 -1.37 3.43
CA LEU A 11 13.16 -1.41 3.77
C LEU A 11 12.78 -2.71 4.48
N ASP A 12 13.33 -3.84 4.06
CA ASP A 12 13.08 -5.12 4.71
C ASP A 12 13.59 -5.11 6.15
N ASP A 13 14.79 -4.56 6.41
CA ASP A 13 15.36 -4.41 7.76
C ASP A 13 14.55 -3.43 8.62
N LEU A 14 14.11 -2.32 8.04
CA LEU A 14 13.24 -1.36 8.71
C LEU A 14 11.96 -2.02 9.19
N LEU A 15 11.35 -2.85 8.34
CA LEU A 15 10.09 -3.55 8.59
C LEU A 15 10.28 -4.86 9.37
N GLY A 16 11.49 -5.19 9.79
CA GLY A 16 11.81 -6.43 10.51
C GLY A 16 11.65 -7.69 9.63
N GLY A 17 11.97 -7.59 8.35
CA GLY A 17 11.98 -8.68 7.38
C GLY A 17 10.93 -8.56 6.27
N GLY A 18 10.27 -7.40 6.12
CA GLY A 18 9.28 -7.12 5.06
C GLY A 18 7.86 -6.86 5.56
N ILE A 19 6.91 -6.80 4.63
CA ILE A 19 5.49 -6.52 4.91
C ILE A 19 4.87 -7.66 5.72
N GLU A 20 4.22 -7.34 6.81
CA GLU A 20 3.64 -8.30 7.75
C GLU A 20 2.33 -8.89 7.23
N CYS A 21 2.18 -10.22 7.29
CA CYS A 21 0.96 -10.93 6.92
C CYS A 21 -0.15 -10.74 7.97
N LYS A 22 -1.42 -10.91 7.56
CA LYS A 22 -2.61 -10.86 8.44
C LYS A 22 -2.88 -9.49 9.07
N THR A 23 -2.32 -8.44 8.53
CA THR A 23 -2.47 -7.09 9.06
C THR A 23 -2.42 -6.06 7.93
N ILE A 24 -2.86 -4.84 8.23
CA ILE A 24 -2.78 -3.72 7.32
C ILE A 24 -1.48 -2.95 7.58
N THR A 25 -0.70 -2.75 6.52
CA THR A 25 0.40 -1.79 6.45
C THR A 25 -0.08 -0.55 5.69
N LYS A 26 -0.04 0.59 6.35
CA LYS A 26 -0.34 1.90 5.77
C LYS A 26 0.95 2.59 5.32
N ILE A 27 0.95 3.13 4.11
CA ILE A 27 2.04 3.92 3.56
C ILE A 27 1.50 5.29 3.19
N TYR A 28 2.15 6.35 3.64
CA TYR A 28 1.79 7.71 3.25
C TYR A 28 3.04 8.57 3.01
N GLY A 29 2.85 9.70 2.38
CA GLY A 29 3.91 10.67 2.06
C GLY A 29 3.54 11.53 0.86
N GLU A 30 4.35 12.53 0.59
CA GLU A 30 4.15 13.46 -0.52
C GLU A 30 4.11 12.76 -1.89
N THR A 31 3.58 13.47 -2.88
CA THR A 31 3.65 13.03 -4.28
C THR A 31 5.11 12.82 -4.69
N GLY A 32 5.39 11.67 -5.33
CA GLY A 32 6.74 11.28 -5.74
C GLY A 32 7.65 10.80 -4.61
N SER A 33 7.14 10.53 -3.39
CA SER A 33 7.91 9.92 -2.30
C SER A 33 8.19 8.42 -2.49
N GLY A 34 7.63 7.78 -3.53
CA GLY A 34 7.91 6.39 -3.87
C GLY A 34 6.84 5.38 -3.43
N LYS A 35 5.66 5.82 -2.97
CA LYS A 35 4.56 4.95 -2.51
C LYS A 35 4.18 3.90 -3.56
N THR A 36 3.84 4.35 -4.77
CA THR A 36 3.47 3.47 -5.89
C THR A 36 4.63 2.56 -6.31
N ASN A 37 5.88 3.03 -6.29
CA ASN A 37 7.04 2.17 -6.56
C ASN A 37 7.17 1.04 -5.51
N LEU A 38 6.93 1.34 -4.22
CA LEU A 38 6.93 0.32 -3.17
C LEU A 38 5.80 -0.69 -3.40
N CYS A 39 4.60 -0.22 -3.75
CA CYS A 39 3.46 -1.08 -4.08
C CYS A 39 3.75 -1.99 -5.28
N LEU A 40 4.33 -1.46 -6.36
CA LEU A 40 4.73 -2.24 -7.53
C LEU A 40 5.80 -3.29 -7.18
N GLN A 41 6.78 -2.93 -6.36
CA GLN A 41 7.81 -3.88 -5.90
C GLN A 41 7.20 -4.99 -5.05
N ALA A 42 6.33 -4.67 -4.10
CA ALA A 42 5.61 -5.67 -3.32
C ALA A 42 4.75 -6.58 -4.21
N SER A 43 4.10 -6.01 -5.23
CA SER A 43 3.33 -6.78 -6.22
C SER A 43 4.20 -7.75 -6.99
N ARG A 44 5.36 -7.27 -7.49
CA ARG A 44 6.34 -8.09 -8.21
C ARG A 44 6.79 -9.27 -7.36
N GLU A 45 7.22 -9.03 -6.12
CA GLU A 45 7.73 -10.09 -5.25
C GLU A 45 6.64 -11.09 -4.87
N CYS A 46 5.42 -10.62 -4.59
CA CYS A 46 4.29 -11.51 -4.30
C CYS A 46 3.92 -12.38 -5.51
N ALA A 47 3.81 -11.77 -6.69
CA ALA A 47 3.46 -12.46 -7.94
C ALA A 47 4.58 -13.42 -8.41
N ASN A 48 5.84 -13.09 -8.19
CA ASN A 48 6.98 -13.96 -8.47
C ASN A 48 6.95 -15.25 -7.62
N ASN A 49 6.41 -15.17 -6.40
CA ASN A 49 6.15 -16.30 -5.51
C ASN A 49 4.83 -17.05 -5.83
N GLU A 50 4.32 -16.89 -7.06
CA GLU A 50 3.12 -17.58 -7.59
C GLU A 50 1.82 -17.29 -6.81
N LYS A 51 1.79 -16.20 -6.06
CA LYS A 51 0.57 -15.73 -5.39
C LYS A 51 -0.12 -14.66 -6.23
N LYS A 52 -1.46 -14.62 -6.11
CA LYS A 52 -2.25 -13.56 -6.76
C LYS A 52 -2.14 -12.25 -5.98
N VAL A 53 -2.10 -11.17 -6.74
CA VAL A 53 -2.13 -9.79 -6.22
C VAL A 53 -3.39 -9.12 -6.75
N ALA A 54 -4.15 -8.48 -5.87
CA ALA A 54 -5.19 -7.54 -6.27
C ALA A 54 -4.66 -6.11 -6.08
N TYR A 55 -4.51 -5.39 -7.16
CA TYR A 55 -4.09 -3.99 -7.16
C TYR A 55 -5.28 -3.09 -7.48
N ILE A 56 -5.83 -2.41 -6.48
CA ILE A 56 -6.92 -1.46 -6.63
C ILE A 56 -6.29 -0.09 -6.80
N ASP A 57 -6.32 0.42 -8.02
CA ASP A 57 -5.62 1.61 -8.49
C ASP A 57 -6.61 2.74 -8.78
N SER A 58 -6.57 3.79 -7.98
CA SER A 58 -7.39 4.99 -8.15
C SER A 58 -6.64 6.18 -8.75
N GLU A 59 -5.31 6.09 -8.92
CA GLU A 59 -4.47 7.19 -9.40
C GLU A 59 -3.86 6.97 -10.79
N GLY A 60 -3.85 5.72 -11.27
CA GLY A 60 -3.26 5.36 -12.55
C GLY A 60 -1.81 4.86 -12.42
N VAL A 61 -1.65 3.55 -12.26
CA VAL A 61 -0.32 2.92 -12.19
C VAL A 61 0.27 2.69 -13.58
N SER A 62 1.57 2.91 -13.74
CA SER A 62 2.29 2.66 -14.98
C SER A 62 2.72 1.19 -15.10
N LEU A 63 2.13 0.46 -16.05
CA LEU A 63 2.58 -0.88 -16.41
C LEU A 63 3.98 -0.88 -17.04
N GLU A 64 4.35 0.20 -17.72
CA GLU A 64 5.72 0.39 -18.21
C GLU A 64 6.71 0.40 -17.05
N ARG A 65 6.37 1.09 -15.94
CA ARG A 65 7.20 1.10 -14.73
C ARG A 65 7.32 -0.28 -14.12
N LEU A 66 6.22 -1.03 -14.04
CA LEU A 66 6.27 -2.43 -13.58
C LEU A 66 7.18 -3.28 -14.48
N ASN A 67 7.09 -3.12 -15.80
CA ASN A 67 7.96 -3.82 -16.75
C ASN A 67 9.44 -3.50 -16.53
N GLN A 68 9.79 -2.21 -16.35
CA GLN A 68 11.17 -1.81 -16.02
C GLN A 68 11.68 -2.50 -14.75
N MET A 69 10.84 -2.54 -13.71
CA MET A 69 11.17 -3.19 -12.43
C MET A 69 11.30 -4.71 -12.55
N CYS A 70 10.76 -5.30 -13.61
CA CYS A 70 10.85 -6.73 -13.90
C CYS A 70 12.04 -7.13 -14.80
N LYS A 71 13.00 -6.23 -15.06
CA LYS A 71 14.15 -6.49 -15.96
C LYS A 71 14.85 -7.82 -15.70
N ASN A 72 14.94 -8.24 -14.44
CA ASN A 72 15.60 -9.49 -14.02
C ASN A 72 14.58 -10.59 -13.63
N TYR A 73 13.33 -10.45 -14.04
CA TYR A 73 12.22 -11.34 -13.73
C TYR A 73 11.47 -11.72 -15.01
N ASN A 74 10.65 -12.77 -14.94
CA ASN A 74 9.72 -13.07 -16.01
C ASN A 74 8.49 -12.16 -15.89
N TYR A 75 8.46 -11.07 -16.65
CA TYR A 75 7.38 -10.06 -16.63
C TYR A 75 6.00 -10.68 -16.92
N GLU A 76 5.89 -11.54 -17.93
CA GLU A 76 4.63 -12.16 -18.31
C GLU A 76 4.05 -13.04 -17.18
N LYS A 77 4.92 -13.79 -16.50
CA LYS A 77 4.53 -14.59 -15.33
C LYS A 77 4.03 -13.69 -14.19
N ILE A 78 4.71 -12.58 -13.94
CA ILE A 78 4.35 -11.61 -12.90
C ILE A 78 3.02 -10.96 -13.25
N LEU A 79 2.88 -10.42 -14.46
CA LEU A 79 1.68 -9.72 -14.90
C LEU A 79 0.44 -10.62 -14.85
N LYS A 80 0.55 -11.90 -15.23
CA LYS A 80 -0.53 -12.89 -15.13
C LYS A 80 -1.05 -13.11 -13.70
N ASN A 81 -0.25 -12.79 -12.71
CA ASN A 81 -0.59 -12.93 -11.29
C ASN A 81 -1.07 -11.65 -10.63
N ILE A 82 -1.08 -10.51 -11.34
CA ILE A 82 -1.57 -9.23 -10.81
C ILE A 82 -2.90 -8.89 -11.50
N LEU A 83 -3.94 -8.72 -10.69
CA LEU A 83 -5.25 -8.28 -11.15
C LEU A 83 -5.39 -6.80 -10.81
N PHE A 84 -5.47 -5.96 -11.84
CA PHE A 84 -5.68 -4.52 -11.69
C PHE A 84 -7.17 -4.19 -11.69
N TYR A 85 -7.58 -3.34 -10.76
CA TYR A 85 -8.93 -2.82 -10.59
C TYR A 85 -8.88 -1.31 -10.60
N ASN A 86 -9.66 -0.67 -11.44
CA ASN A 86 -9.69 0.79 -11.58
C ASN A 86 -11.07 1.33 -11.16
N PRO A 87 -11.26 1.64 -9.87
CA PRO A 87 -12.53 2.17 -9.38
C PRO A 87 -12.78 3.57 -9.93
N SER A 88 -14.05 3.89 -10.21
CA SER A 88 -14.51 5.19 -10.65
C SER A 88 -15.25 5.98 -9.56
N SER A 89 -15.55 5.35 -8.44
CA SER A 89 -16.25 5.94 -7.30
C SER A 89 -15.93 5.24 -5.98
N LEU A 90 -16.34 5.84 -4.86
CA LEU A 90 -16.20 5.23 -3.54
C LEU A 90 -16.95 3.89 -3.42
N GLU A 91 -18.13 3.81 -3.99
CA GLU A 91 -18.96 2.60 -4.00
C GLU A 91 -18.32 1.50 -4.84
N ASP A 92 -17.77 1.87 -5.98
CA ASP A 92 -17.07 0.96 -6.88
C ASP A 92 -15.78 0.43 -6.22
N GLN A 93 -15.01 1.30 -5.56
CA GLN A 93 -13.84 0.89 -4.76
C GLN A 93 -14.23 -0.10 -3.65
N GLU A 94 -15.32 0.18 -2.90
CA GLU A 94 -15.82 -0.73 -1.86
C GLU A 94 -16.22 -2.09 -2.44
N LYS A 95 -16.89 -2.11 -3.61
CA LYS A 95 -17.24 -3.34 -4.33
C LYS A 95 -15.99 -4.12 -4.77
N MET A 96 -14.98 -3.42 -5.31
CA MET A 96 -13.72 -4.04 -5.72
C MET A 96 -12.97 -4.64 -4.53
N VAL A 97 -12.91 -3.96 -3.39
CA VAL A 97 -12.35 -4.50 -2.14
C VAL A 97 -13.09 -5.78 -1.72
N ARG A 98 -14.43 -5.79 -1.75
CA ARG A 98 -15.22 -6.98 -1.41
C ARG A 98 -14.96 -8.16 -2.33
N ASN A 99 -14.72 -7.91 -3.60
CA ASN A 99 -14.42 -8.96 -4.59
C ASN A 99 -12.98 -9.46 -4.43
N ALA A 100 -12.02 -8.54 -4.28
CA ALA A 100 -10.60 -8.84 -4.19
C ALA A 100 -10.26 -9.79 -3.05
N VAL A 101 -10.89 -9.64 -1.87
CA VAL A 101 -10.64 -10.53 -0.72
C VAL A 101 -11.07 -11.99 -0.95
N ASN A 102 -11.80 -12.29 -2.02
CA ASN A 102 -12.28 -13.63 -2.37
C ASN A 102 -11.48 -14.31 -3.50
N ILE A 103 -10.43 -13.65 -3.99
CA ILE A 103 -9.55 -14.22 -5.02
C ILE A 103 -8.86 -15.47 -4.44
N LYS A 104 -8.87 -16.55 -5.22
CA LYS A 104 -8.15 -17.78 -4.87
C LYS A 104 -6.64 -17.54 -4.93
N ASP A 105 -5.90 -18.12 -4.00
CA ASP A 105 -4.44 -18.01 -3.87
C ASP A 105 -3.93 -16.56 -3.71
N LEU A 106 -4.78 -15.70 -3.16
CA LEU A 106 -4.45 -14.31 -2.87
C LEU A 106 -3.29 -14.21 -1.87
N GLY A 107 -2.24 -13.48 -2.23
CA GLY A 107 -1.09 -13.19 -1.39
C GLY A 107 -1.01 -11.75 -0.93
N LEU A 108 -1.53 -10.82 -1.74
CA LEU A 108 -1.44 -9.39 -1.47
C LEU A 108 -2.65 -8.63 -2.02
N ILE A 109 -3.17 -7.70 -1.23
CA ILE A 109 -4.08 -6.64 -1.71
C ILE A 109 -3.38 -5.30 -1.52
N ILE A 110 -3.43 -4.46 -2.55
CA ILE A 110 -3.00 -3.07 -2.52
C ILE A 110 -4.19 -2.18 -2.85
N VAL A 111 -4.36 -1.08 -2.11
CA VAL A 111 -5.30 -0.01 -2.44
C VAL A 111 -4.52 1.30 -2.55
N ASP A 112 -4.28 1.76 -3.77
CA ASP A 112 -3.47 2.94 -4.11
C ASP A 112 -4.31 3.97 -4.89
N THR A 113 -4.98 4.92 -4.21
CA THR A 113 -5.02 5.22 -2.78
C THR A 113 -6.39 4.92 -2.17
N ILE A 114 -6.41 4.54 -0.91
CA ILE A 114 -7.66 4.18 -0.19
C ILE A 114 -8.55 5.40 0.06
N ASN A 115 -7.97 6.60 0.14
CA ASN A 115 -8.66 7.80 0.59
C ASN A 115 -9.00 8.81 -0.53
N LEU A 116 -8.74 8.52 -1.81
CA LEU A 116 -9.09 9.45 -2.90
C LEU A 116 -10.59 9.70 -2.97
N PHE A 117 -11.37 8.67 -3.20
CA PHE A 117 -12.83 8.79 -3.31
C PHE A 117 -13.49 9.14 -1.98
N TYR A 118 -12.91 8.71 -0.86
CA TYR A 118 -13.34 9.15 0.47
C TYR A 118 -13.32 10.68 0.59
N ARG A 119 -12.19 11.31 0.21
CA ARG A 119 -12.02 12.77 0.24
C ARG A 119 -13.03 13.50 -0.65
N ILE A 120 -13.21 13.04 -1.88
CA ILE A 120 -14.13 13.64 -2.84
C ILE A 120 -15.58 13.66 -2.31
N ASN A 121 -15.93 12.64 -1.52
CA ASN A 121 -17.30 12.50 -0.99
C ASN A 121 -17.52 13.19 0.37
N LEU A 122 -16.49 13.79 1.00
CA LEU A 122 -16.63 14.45 2.30
C LEU A 122 -17.56 15.65 2.29
N ASP A 123 -17.56 16.43 1.21
CA ASP A 123 -18.37 17.65 1.10
C ASP A 123 -19.85 17.36 0.82
N GLY A 124 -20.16 16.24 0.15
CA GLY A 124 -21.52 15.88 -0.23
C GLY A 124 -22.21 14.91 0.73
N ASN A 125 -21.50 13.89 1.21
CA ASN A 125 -22.03 12.82 2.08
C ASN A 125 -20.96 12.30 3.03
N LYS A 126 -20.60 13.12 4.00
CA LYS A 126 -19.53 12.81 4.97
C LYS A 126 -19.77 11.50 5.73
N GLU A 127 -20.98 11.30 6.26
CA GLU A 127 -21.28 10.07 7.01
C GLU A 127 -21.25 8.81 6.15
N GLY A 128 -21.80 8.89 4.94
CA GLY A 128 -21.74 7.78 3.98
C GLY A 128 -20.29 7.43 3.61
N ALA A 129 -19.48 8.46 3.35
CA ALA A 129 -18.06 8.29 3.05
C ALA A 129 -17.30 7.65 4.23
N MET A 130 -17.52 8.14 5.46
CA MET A 130 -16.90 7.56 6.66
C MET A 130 -17.30 6.10 6.88
N ARG A 131 -18.59 5.78 6.73
CA ARG A 131 -19.09 4.40 6.85
C ARG A 131 -18.47 3.49 5.79
N SER A 132 -18.42 3.92 4.53
CA SER A 132 -17.80 3.14 3.45
C SER A 132 -16.31 2.90 3.70
N PHE A 133 -15.55 3.94 4.05
CA PHE A 133 -14.13 3.82 4.38
C PHE A 133 -13.89 2.81 5.52
N THR A 134 -14.67 2.93 6.61
CA THR A 134 -14.58 2.02 7.76
C THR A 134 -14.91 0.58 7.37
N ARG A 135 -15.94 0.34 6.54
CA ARG A 135 -16.29 -1.00 6.04
C ARG A 135 -15.17 -1.61 5.19
N GLN A 136 -14.55 -0.81 4.31
CA GLN A 136 -13.41 -1.26 3.49
C GLN A 136 -12.24 -1.69 4.38
N MET A 137 -11.83 -0.84 5.34
CA MET A 137 -10.74 -1.15 6.27
C MET A 137 -11.02 -2.38 7.13
N ALA A 138 -12.22 -2.50 7.68
CA ALA A 138 -12.65 -3.66 8.45
C ALA A 138 -12.64 -4.95 7.60
N LYS A 139 -13.16 -4.88 6.36
CA LYS A 139 -13.17 -6.01 5.44
C LYS A 139 -11.76 -6.49 5.10
N LEU A 140 -10.84 -5.57 4.81
CA LEU A 140 -9.43 -5.88 4.56
C LEU A 140 -8.79 -6.55 5.77
N GLN A 141 -8.96 -5.97 6.97
CA GLN A 141 -8.36 -6.50 8.19
C GLN A 141 -8.86 -7.90 8.56
N ILE A 142 -10.18 -8.11 8.56
CA ILE A 142 -10.80 -9.39 8.92
C ILE A 142 -10.37 -10.46 7.92
N SER A 143 -10.54 -10.17 6.63
CA SER A 143 -10.22 -11.15 5.57
C SER A 143 -8.72 -11.47 5.51
N ALA A 144 -7.82 -10.50 5.76
CA ALA A 144 -6.39 -10.76 5.82
C ALA A 144 -6.03 -11.74 6.94
N ARG A 145 -6.70 -11.65 8.10
CA ARG A 145 -6.50 -12.57 9.23
C ARG A 145 -7.02 -13.98 8.92
N GLU A 146 -8.22 -14.08 8.35
CA GLU A 146 -8.86 -15.35 8.03
C GLU A 146 -8.14 -16.12 6.93
N LYS A 147 -7.71 -15.39 5.87
CA LYS A 147 -7.19 -15.99 4.64
C LYS A 147 -5.68 -15.90 4.47
N ASN A 148 -4.95 -15.32 5.42
CA ASN A 148 -3.49 -15.28 5.47
C ASN A 148 -2.83 -14.55 4.29
N PHE A 149 -3.28 -13.33 3.95
CA PHE A 149 -2.65 -12.49 2.93
C PHE A 149 -2.13 -11.16 3.52
N HIS A 150 -1.34 -10.44 2.73
CA HIS A 150 -0.78 -9.13 3.06
C HIS A 150 -1.70 -8.01 2.57
N VAL A 151 -1.75 -6.89 3.28
CA VAL A 151 -2.50 -5.70 2.86
C VAL A 151 -1.61 -4.47 2.94
N ILE A 152 -1.55 -3.73 1.83
CA ILE A 152 -0.97 -2.39 1.77
C ILE A 152 -2.09 -1.41 1.41
N VAL A 153 -2.25 -0.36 2.21
CA VAL A 153 -3.09 0.78 1.87
C VAL A 153 -2.22 2.02 1.75
N VAL A 154 -2.39 2.75 0.67
CA VAL A 154 -1.71 4.03 0.45
C VAL A 154 -2.67 5.16 0.75
N GLU A 155 -2.19 6.17 1.49
CA GLU A 155 -2.96 7.39 1.76
C GLU A 155 -2.28 8.61 1.14
N GLN A 156 -3.09 9.48 0.55
CA GLN A 156 -2.69 10.84 0.21
C GLN A 156 -2.56 11.66 1.48
N VAL A 157 -1.73 12.68 1.42
CA VAL A 157 -1.45 13.60 2.52
C VAL A 157 -1.90 15.01 2.18
N TYR A 158 -2.02 15.84 3.21
CA TYR A 158 -2.14 17.28 3.10
C TYR A 158 -1.13 17.95 4.02
N THR A 159 -0.79 19.17 3.71
CA THR A 159 0.01 20.02 4.61
C THR A 159 -0.94 20.81 5.50
N ASP A 160 -0.80 20.68 6.80
CA ASP A 160 -1.60 21.44 7.74
C ASP A 160 -1.11 22.91 7.88
N LYS A 161 -1.80 23.70 8.71
CA LYS A 161 -1.48 25.13 8.91
C LYS A 161 -0.09 25.39 9.51
N ASN A 162 0.52 24.37 10.14
CA ASN A 162 1.85 24.42 10.72
C ASN A 162 2.95 23.94 9.76
N GLY A 163 2.59 23.53 8.54
CA GLY A 163 3.52 22.95 7.58
C GLY A 163 3.73 21.45 7.73
N ASP A 164 3.05 20.80 8.67
CA ASP A 164 3.18 19.35 8.90
C ASP A 164 2.43 18.55 7.85
N ILE A 165 3.07 17.50 7.34
CA ILE A 165 2.48 16.55 6.42
C ILE A 165 1.66 15.53 7.20
N LYS A 166 0.35 15.54 6.99
CA LYS A 166 -0.60 14.65 7.68
C LYS A 166 -1.40 13.82 6.68
N PRO A 167 -1.60 12.52 6.96
CA PRO A 167 -2.51 11.72 6.15
C PRO A 167 -3.96 12.15 6.37
N PHE A 168 -4.79 12.03 5.33
CA PHE A 168 -6.24 12.18 5.44
C PHE A 168 -6.85 10.95 6.11
N THR A 169 -6.53 10.71 7.36
CA THR A 169 -6.95 9.51 8.08
C THR A 169 -8.30 9.72 8.75
N ASN A 170 -9.16 8.72 8.66
CA ASN A 170 -10.26 8.56 9.61
C ASN A 170 -9.68 7.95 10.90
N ARG A 171 -9.67 8.72 12.00
CA ARG A 171 -9.14 8.28 13.31
C ARG A 171 -9.76 6.99 13.81
N ASP A 172 -11.04 6.75 13.48
CA ASP A 172 -11.78 5.55 13.89
C ASP A 172 -11.19 4.25 13.31
N THR A 173 -10.38 4.32 12.25
CA THR A 173 -9.77 3.15 11.61
C THR A 173 -8.31 2.93 11.98
N GLU A 174 -7.65 3.86 12.67
CA GLU A 174 -6.22 3.75 13.00
C GLU A 174 -5.89 2.54 13.89
N HIS A 175 -6.82 2.11 14.75
CA HIS A 175 -6.63 0.93 15.58
C HIS A 175 -6.55 -0.39 14.75
N MET A 176 -7.11 -0.40 13.53
CA MET A 176 -7.06 -1.53 12.60
C MET A 176 -5.68 -1.68 11.96
N ILE A 177 -4.90 -0.60 11.86
CA ILE A 177 -3.60 -0.54 11.20
C ILE A 177 -2.51 -0.89 12.22
N LYS A 178 -1.62 -1.81 11.86
CA LYS A 178 -0.55 -2.27 12.77
C LYS A 178 0.83 -1.76 12.38
N THR A 179 1.02 -1.41 11.12
CA THR A 179 2.24 -0.82 10.60
C THR A 179 1.91 0.45 9.83
N ILE A 180 2.55 1.55 10.17
CA ILE A 180 2.42 2.84 9.47
C ILE A 180 3.82 3.32 9.11
N VAL A 181 4.05 3.56 7.83
CA VAL A 181 5.31 4.04 7.27
C VAL A 181 5.10 5.38 6.57
N ARG A 182 5.89 6.38 6.94
CA ARG A 182 5.97 7.65 6.23
C ARG A 182 7.14 7.60 5.24
N LEU A 183 6.88 7.99 4.00
CA LEU A 183 7.90 8.15 2.97
C LEU A 183 8.14 9.62 2.66
N GLU A 184 9.41 10.01 2.60
CA GLU A 184 9.87 11.37 2.33
C GLU A 184 10.87 11.40 1.19
N LYS A 185 10.92 12.54 0.46
CA LYS A 185 11.99 12.82 -0.48
C LYS A 185 13.17 13.41 0.26
N THR A 186 14.38 12.89 0.03
CA THR A 186 15.62 13.42 0.60
C THR A 186 16.61 13.92 -0.45
N GLY A 187 16.47 13.46 -1.68
CA GLY A 187 17.33 13.86 -2.79
C GLY A 187 16.89 13.28 -4.13
N VAL A 188 17.69 13.47 -5.15
CA VAL A 188 17.45 12.91 -6.49
C VAL A 188 17.57 11.40 -6.42
N GLY A 189 16.46 10.70 -6.69
CA GLY A 189 16.39 9.23 -6.59
C GLY A 189 16.43 8.69 -5.16
N GLU A 190 16.71 9.50 -4.14
CA GLU A 190 16.83 9.08 -2.75
C GLU A 190 15.56 9.37 -1.96
N ARG A 191 15.21 8.44 -1.06
CA ARG A 191 14.01 8.49 -0.23
C ARG A 191 14.33 8.04 1.19
N ARG A 192 13.57 8.56 2.16
CA ARG A 192 13.58 8.12 3.55
C ARG A 192 12.27 7.45 3.89
N ALA A 193 12.34 6.29 4.55
CA ALA A 193 11.20 5.62 5.15
C ALA A 193 11.31 5.71 6.68
N ILE A 194 10.22 6.06 7.34
CA ILE A 194 10.16 6.29 8.80
C ILE A 194 9.01 5.46 9.36
N ILE A 195 9.27 4.70 10.42
CA ILE A 195 8.24 3.99 11.18
C ILE A 195 7.48 4.98 12.06
N ILE A 196 6.19 5.14 11.80
CA ILE A 196 5.29 5.91 12.66
C ILE A 196 4.59 4.99 13.67
N LYS A 197 4.35 3.74 13.28
CA LYS A 197 3.76 2.71 14.13
C LYS A 197 4.20 1.34 13.65
N HIS A 198 4.58 0.48 14.56
CA HIS A 198 4.90 -0.91 14.26
C HIS A 198 4.81 -1.76 15.53
N ARG A 199 4.48 -3.07 15.40
CA ARG A 199 4.35 -3.95 16.57
C ARG A 199 5.67 -4.30 17.25
N SER A 200 6.77 -4.31 16.49
CA SER A 200 8.06 -4.83 16.93
C SER A 200 9.26 -3.99 16.51
N GLN A 201 9.05 -2.86 15.86
CA GLN A 201 10.11 -1.89 15.54
C GLN A 201 9.81 -0.60 16.30
N PRO A 202 10.84 0.11 16.78
CA PRO A 202 10.64 1.37 17.47
C PRO A 202 10.08 2.45 16.53
N GLU A 203 9.25 3.32 17.09
CA GLU A 203 8.79 4.53 16.41
C GLU A 203 9.99 5.42 16.07
N GLU A 204 9.86 6.23 15.02
CA GLU A 204 10.90 7.10 14.45
C GLU A 204 12.16 6.37 13.92
N LYS A 205 12.24 5.03 14.03
CA LYS A 205 13.25 4.28 13.29
C LYS A 205 13.09 4.57 11.79
N HIS A 206 14.19 4.87 11.12
CA HIS A 206 14.17 5.23 9.71
C HIS A 206 15.32 4.60 8.94
N THR A 207 15.18 4.59 7.62
CA THR A 207 16.22 4.18 6.68
C THR A 207 16.16 5.01 5.40
N ILE A 208 17.27 5.03 4.68
CA ILE A 208 17.35 5.63 3.34
C ILE A 208 17.34 4.50 2.31
N PHE A 209 16.63 4.71 1.22
CA PHE A 209 16.60 3.82 0.07
C PHE A 209 16.57 4.60 -1.23
N LYS A 210 16.87 3.96 -2.35
CA LYS A 210 16.90 4.60 -3.67
C LYS A 210 15.81 4.05 -4.57
N ILE A 211 15.30 4.93 -5.43
CA ILE A 211 14.44 4.54 -6.56
C ILE A 211 15.33 4.50 -7.79
N THR A 212 15.51 3.30 -8.34
CA THR A 212 16.35 3.04 -9.52
C THR A 212 15.51 2.59 -10.72
N ALA A 213 16.14 2.36 -11.86
CA ALA A 213 15.45 1.82 -13.03
C ALA A 213 14.81 0.44 -12.76
N ILE A 214 15.42 -0.38 -11.89
CA ILE A 214 14.98 -1.75 -11.64
C ILE A 214 14.19 -1.94 -10.33
N GLY A 215 13.91 -0.85 -9.63
CA GLY A 215 13.08 -0.90 -8.42
C GLY A 215 13.61 -0.05 -7.28
N LEU A 216 13.36 -0.51 -6.05
CA LEU A 216 13.85 0.09 -4.81
C LEU A 216 15.08 -0.68 -4.32
N GLU A 217 16.09 0.05 -3.90
CA GLU A 217 17.38 -0.49 -3.41
C GLU A 217 17.83 0.21 -2.13
#